data_b812d46041870a1bc0554d97afcb45db
#
_entry.id   b812d46041870a1bc0554d97afcb45db
#
_cell.length_a   1.000
_cell.length_b   1.000
_cell.length_c   1.000
_cell.angle_alpha   90.00
_cell.angle_beta   90.00
_cell.angle_gamma   90.00
#
_symmetry.space_group_name_H-M   'P 1'
#
loop_
_entity.id
_entity.type
_entity.pdbx_description
1 polymer ?
#
loop_
_entity_poly.entity_id
_entity_poly.type
_entity_poly.pdbx_seq_one_letter_code
_entity_poly.pdbx_strand_id
1 'polypeptide(L)'
;MNTAGNNWEEFDYFPDGREQKALRKDFTFNDFQDALEFVNKVGELAEKAGHHPDINLSWGLVRVWLTTHSKHKITDKDHNLAKAIDQL
;
A
#
# COMPACT_ATOMS: atom_id res chain seq x y z
N MET A 1 -4.88 0.86 15.18
CA MET A 1 -3.88 0.88 14.12
C MET A 1 -3.29 2.27 13.99
N ASN A 2 -1.98 2.35 13.96
CA ASN A 2 -1.26 3.63 13.90
C ASN A 2 -0.66 3.82 12.51
N THR A 3 -0.66 5.06 12.02
CA THR A 3 -0.02 5.38 10.77
C THR A 3 1.22 6.23 11.02
N ALA A 4 2.33 5.91 10.36
CA ALA A 4 3.56 6.67 10.44
C ALA A 4 3.49 7.93 9.59
N GLY A 5 2.83 7.85 8.44
CA GLY A 5 2.49 8.99 7.63
C GLY A 5 1.01 9.26 7.78
N ASN A 6 0.59 10.48 7.61
CA ASN A 6 -0.81 10.83 7.83
C ASN A 6 -1.68 10.57 6.61
N ASN A 7 -1.08 10.58 5.42
CA ASN A 7 -1.82 10.47 4.18
C ASN A 7 -1.02 9.68 3.16
N TRP A 8 -1.72 9.23 2.12
CA TRP A 8 -1.07 8.67 0.95
C TRP A 8 -0.39 9.81 0.19
N GLU A 9 0.89 9.63 -0.15
CA GLU A 9 1.68 10.61 -0.87
C GLU A 9 2.20 10.01 -2.16
N GLU A 10 2.41 10.85 -3.17
CA GLU A 10 2.97 10.41 -4.44
C GLU A 10 4.50 10.41 -4.38
N PHE A 11 5.08 9.33 -4.87
CA PHE A 11 6.53 9.18 -4.97
C PHE A 11 6.89 8.61 -6.33
N ASP A 12 8.11 8.92 -6.76
CA ASP A 12 8.70 8.22 -7.89
C ASP A 12 8.96 6.78 -7.49
N TYR A 13 8.67 5.85 -8.40
CA TYR A 13 8.72 4.43 -8.10
C TYR A 13 9.25 3.65 -9.30
N PHE A 14 10.10 2.66 -9.05
CA PHE A 14 10.79 1.92 -10.12
C PHE A 14 10.68 0.41 -9.86
N PRO A 15 9.48 -0.16 -9.85
CA PRO A 15 9.32 -1.56 -9.47
C PRO A 15 9.93 -2.54 -10.47
N ASP A 16 10.06 -2.13 -11.74
CA ASP A 16 10.54 -2.96 -12.84
C ASP A 16 11.60 -2.24 -13.68
N GLY A 17 12.25 -1.22 -13.11
CA GLY A 17 13.23 -0.43 -13.82
C GLY A 17 12.65 0.72 -14.63
N ARG A 18 11.34 0.86 -14.68
CA ARG A 18 10.66 1.98 -15.35
C ARG A 18 10.21 2.99 -14.32
N GLU A 19 10.42 4.27 -14.63
CA GLU A 19 9.93 5.33 -13.79
C GLU A 19 8.42 5.44 -13.89
N GLN A 20 7.75 5.50 -12.72
CA GLN A 20 6.33 5.77 -12.65
C GLN A 20 6.01 6.39 -11.29
N LYS A 21 4.81 6.90 -11.13
CA LYS A 21 4.35 7.42 -9.84
C LYS A 21 3.58 6.33 -9.10
N ALA A 22 3.70 6.36 -7.78
CA ALA A 22 2.93 5.48 -6.91
C ALA A 22 2.45 6.27 -5.70
N LEU A 23 1.32 5.86 -5.15
CA LEU A 23 0.90 6.31 -3.82
C LEU A 23 1.64 5.45 -2.80
N ARG A 24 2.11 6.06 -1.72
CA ARG A 24 2.81 5.35 -0.65
C ARG A 24 2.31 5.83 0.70
N LYS A 25 2.15 4.89 1.62
CA LYS A 25 1.81 5.20 3.00
C LYS A 25 2.46 4.19 3.92
N ASP A 26 2.93 4.65 5.06
CA ASP A 26 3.51 3.82 6.10
C ASP A 26 2.52 3.67 7.24
N PHE A 27 2.46 2.46 7.80
CA PHE A 27 1.60 2.11 8.94
C PHE A 27 2.48 1.51 10.03
N THR A 28 2.35 1.99 11.27
CA THR A 28 3.15 1.50 12.38
C THR A 28 2.33 0.63 13.31
N PHE A 29 2.99 -0.36 13.91
CA PHE A 29 2.36 -1.34 14.79
C PHE A 29 3.27 -1.62 15.99
N ASN A 30 2.68 -2.16 17.05
CA ASN A 30 3.41 -2.45 18.28
C ASN A 30 4.35 -3.65 18.15
N ASP A 31 4.05 -4.56 17.23
CA ASP A 31 4.86 -5.76 17.04
C ASP A 31 4.65 -6.34 15.63
N PHE A 32 5.40 -7.40 15.33
CA PHE A 32 5.34 -8.05 14.03
C PHE A 32 3.99 -8.74 13.79
N GLN A 33 3.42 -9.32 14.83
CA GLN A 33 2.13 -10.02 14.70
C GLN A 33 1.02 -9.08 14.21
N ASP A 34 0.94 -7.90 14.82
CA ASP A 34 -0.06 -6.90 14.41
C ASP A 34 0.20 -6.41 12.99
N ALA A 35 1.46 -6.20 12.63
CA ALA A 35 1.84 -5.79 11.27
C ALA A 35 1.45 -6.86 10.25
N LEU A 36 1.70 -8.13 10.57
CA LEU A 36 1.35 -9.25 9.69
C LEU A 36 -0.16 -9.36 9.49
N GLU A 37 -0.93 -9.21 10.55
CA GLU A 37 -2.40 -9.24 10.47
C GLU A 37 -2.91 -8.13 9.55
N PHE A 38 -2.33 -6.94 9.64
CA PHE A 38 -2.68 -5.85 8.75
C PHE A 38 -2.37 -6.18 7.29
N VAL A 39 -1.19 -6.73 7.02
CA VAL A 39 -0.80 -7.14 5.66
C VAL A 39 -1.78 -8.16 5.10
N ASN A 40 -2.21 -9.13 5.91
CA ASN A 40 -3.18 -10.12 5.48
C ASN A 40 -4.52 -9.48 5.10
N LYS A 41 -4.97 -8.49 5.86
CA LYS A 41 -6.21 -7.76 5.55
C LYS A 41 -6.07 -6.93 4.27
N VAL A 42 -4.93 -6.29 4.08
CA VAL A 42 -4.66 -5.56 2.84
C VAL A 42 -4.69 -6.53 1.65
N GLY A 43 -4.11 -7.72 1.81
CA GLY A 43 -4.14 -8.74 0.77
C GLY A 43 -5.56 -9.16 0.39
N GLU A 44 -6.44 -9.33 1.38
CA GLU A 44 -7.83 -9.67 1.11
C GLU A 44 -8.55 -8.58 0.31
N LEU A 45 -8.32 -7.32 0.66
CA LEU A 45 -8.89 -6.20 -0.08
C LEU A 45 -8.35 -6.15 -1.51
N ALA A 46 -7.04 -6.40 -1.67
CA ALA A 46 -6.40 -6.40 -2.98
C ALA A 46 -7.00 -7.47 -3.89
N GLU A 47 -7.23 -8.67 -3.35
CA GLU A 47 -7.83 -9.76 -4.11
C GLU A 47 -9.25 -9.43 -4.54
N LYS A 48 -10.04 -8.83 -3.66
CA LYS A 48 -11.41 -8.42 -4.01
C LYS A 48 -11.42 -7.36 -5.09
N ALA A 49 -10.47 -6.43 -5.04
CA ALA A 49 -10.39 -5.34 -6.00
C ALA A 49 -9.76 -5.78 -7.33
N GLY A 50 -9.08 -6.91 -7.35
CA GLY A 50 -8.31 -7.33 -8.51
C GLY A 50 -7.17 -6.36 -8.82
N HIS A 51 -6.61 -5.70 -7.79
CA HIS A 51 -5.58 -4.69 -7.93
C HIS A 51 -4.62 -4.84 -6.76
N HIS A 52 -3.36 -5.12 -7.04
CA HIS A 52 -2.41 -5.59 -6.03
C HIS A 52 -1.35 -4.57 -5.71
N PRO A 53 -1.20 -4.20 -4.42
CA PRO A 53 -0.15 -3.29 -3.98
C PRO A 53 1.19 -4.01 -3.89
N ASP A 54 2.27 -3.24 -3.81
CA ASP A 54 3.54 -3.74 -3.33
C ASP A 54 3.62 -3.42 -1.84
N ILE A 55 4.08 -4.36 -1.05
CA ILE A 55 4.07 -4.23 0.40
C ILE A 55 5.44 -4.61 0.95
N ASN A 56 5.95 -3.78 1.83
CA ASN A 56 7.15 -4.09 2.61
C ASN A 56 6.73 -4.26 4.07
N LEU A 57 6.92 -5.45 4.61
CA LEU A 57 6.60 -5.78 5.99
C LEU A 57 7.87 -5.86 6.80
N SER A 58 7.95 -5.04 7.84
CA SER A 58 9.04 -5.04 8.82
C SER A 58 8.45 -5.30 10.20
N TRP A 59 9.31 -5.40 11.22
CA TRP A 59 8.87 -5.76 12.57
C TRP A 59 7.69 -4.92 13.07
N GLY A 60 7.73 -3.63 12.95
CA GLY A 60 6.66 -2.75 13.42
C GLY A 60 6.21 -1.74 12.38
N LEU A 61 6.52 -2.00 11.10
CA LEU A 61 6.23 -1.06 10.02
C LEU A 61 5.76 -1.80 8.78
N VAL A 62 4.68 -1.31 8.18
CA VAL A 62 4.21 -1.78 6.88
C VAL A 62 4.22 -0.59 5.93
N ARG A 63 4.94 -0.71 4.84
CA ARG A 63 4.96 0.30 3.78
C ARG A 63 4.23 -0.26 2.57
N VAL A 64 3.26 0.49 2.08
CA VAL A 64 2.40 0.07 0.97
C VAL A 64 2.56 1.05 -0.18
N TRP A 65 2.79 0.50 -1.38
CA TRP A 65 2.79 1.27 -2.63
C TRP A 65 1.61 0.85 -3.48
N LEU A 66 0.92 1.81 -4.03
CA LEU A 66 -0.19 1.58 -4.96
C LEU A 66 0.10 2.30 -6.28
N THR A 67 0.08 1.53 -7.35
CA THR A 67 0.26 2.06 -8.70
C THR A 67 -0.40 1.10 -9.69
N THR A 68 -0.81 1.61 -10.84
CA THR A 68 -1.41 0.78 -11.88
C THR A 68 -0.32 0.43 -12.89
N HIS A 69 0.27 -0.76 -12.72
CA HIS A 69 1.42 -1.19 -13.51
C HIS A 69 1.15 -1.20 -15.01
N SER A 70 -0.05 -1.63 -15.43
CA SER A 70 -0.38 -1.69 -16.85
C SER A 70 -0.41 -0.33 -17.53
N LYS A 71 -0.54 0.74 -16.76
CA LYS A 71 -0.59 2.12 -17.27
C LYS A 71 0.61 2.95 -16.82
N HIS A 72 1.46 2.39 -15.96
CA HIS A 72 2.64 3.05 -15.40
C HIS A 72 2.30 4.36 -14.72
N LYS A 73 1.16 4.42 -14.04
CA LYS A 73 0.73 5.64 -13.34
C LYS A 73 -0.32 5.32 -12.28
N ILE A 74 -0.60 6.30 -11.45
CA ILE A 74 -1.68 6.24 -10.47
C ILE A 74 -3.00 6.45 -11.19
N THR A 75 -3.99 5.61 -10.87
CA THR A 75 -5.34 5.70 -11.41
C THR A 75 -6.38 5.65 -10.29
N ASP A 76 -7.65 5.72 -10.65
CA ASP A 76 -8.74 5.61 -9.66
C ASP A 76 -8.70 4.29 -8.90
N LYS A 77 -8.19 3.22 -9.51
CA LYS A 77 -8.04 1.94 -8.81
C LYS A 77 -7.16 2.08 -7.58
N ASP A 78 -6.09 2.87 -7.68
CA ASP A 78 -5.16 3.09 -6.58
C ASP A 78 -5.81 3.93 -5.49
N HIS A 79 -6.50 4.99 -5.87
CA HIS A 79 -7.20 5.84 -4.91
C HIS A 79 -8.33 5.08 -4.18
N ASN A 80 -9.06 4.24 -4.90
CA ASN A 80 -10.13 3.45 -4.30
C ASN A 80 -9.59 2.42 -3.31
N LEU A 81 -8.52 1.75 -3.66
CA LEU A 81 -7.90 0.77 -2.77
C LEU A 81 -7.27 1.45 -1.55
N ALA A 82 -6.65 2.62 -1.75
CA ALA A 82 -6.10 3.40 -0.65
C ALA A 82 -7.18 3.74 0.38
N LYS A 83 -8.36 4.16 -0.07
CA LYS A 83 -9.48 4.45 0.83
C LYS A 83 -9.92 3.21 1.60
N ALA A 84 -9.99 2.07 0.92
CA ALA A 84 -10.39 0.81 1.55
C ALA A 84 -9.38 0.38 2.62
N ILE A 85 -8.09 0.52 2.34
CA ILE A 85 -7.03 0.21 3.30
C ILE A 85 -7.13 1.11 4.53
N ASP A 86 -7.43 2.38 4.33
CA ASP A 86 -7.57 3.33 5.45
C ASP A 86 -8.75 3.01 6.37
N GLN A 87 -9.70 2.19 5.93
CA GLN A 87 -10.83 1.77 6.74
C GLN A 87 -10.56 0.53 7.57
N LEU A 88 -9.42 -0.09 7.44
CA LEU A 88 -9.07 -1.29 8.20
C LEU A 88 -8.86 -1.02 9.69
#